data_c6e76ee61a4e60279865008e7efc7997
#
_entry.id   c6e76ee61a4e60279865008e7efc7997
#
_cell.length_a   1.000
_cell.length_b   1.000
_cell.length_c   1.000
_cell.angle_alpha   90.00
_cell.angle_beta   90.00
_cell.angle_gamma   90.00
#
_symmetry.space_group_name_H-M   'P 1'
#
loop_
_entity.id
_entity.type
_entity.pdbx_description
1 polymer ?
#
loop_
_entity_poly.entity_id
_entity_poly.type
_entity_poly.pdbx_seq_one_letter_code
_entity_poly.pdbx_strand_id
1 'polypeptide(L)'
;MFSLHTGQREFKCCHLQISIASIVGRTVVWTLARRPYKRDNVSAAESTSIPMACWNAWDLQWNPRGIGWNWSQGIPIRRSSLQLQSRSQFLLFAITRFAFLLVMSDVFMEPLHAQFSSLSPRDIHTIFDHSLPLIPRYIRILQIVYLVLWDAYFTIEKGYQLLSVIFVILFWQHPSQWPPLFDKPWLSTSLSDLWGRRWHQMLRQSAVALGGSPLACFLGRPGYVLGTFLFSGAIHCAQFLATKRGGNPMFEGGFFVMNGVGILLERAWSKMTGRRVGGVYGWMWTFLWVTVWAVPMMDQWAAMGRFDAGATLGDFRPAMFLLSLVLPTTTDKGFVVSCLCFWISVSFLVYSLFTLC
;
A
#
# COMPACT_ATOMS: atom_id res chain seq x y z
N MET A 1 -21.89 2.31 -23.94
CA MET A 1 -20.81 1.30 -23.92
C MET A 1 -19.39 1.91 -24.00
N PHE A 2 -19.13 2.96 -24.78
CA PHE A 2 -17.81 3.60 -24.91
C PHE A 2 -17.32 4.34 -23.64
N SER A 3 -18.18 4.84 -22.76
CA SER A 3 -17.78 5.62 -21.58
C SER A 3 -17.25 4.76 -20.40
N LEU A 4 -17.69 3.51 -20.29
CA LEU A 4 -17.22 2.59 -19.24
C LEU A 4 -15.79 2.10 -19.47
N HIS A 5 -15.40 1.90 -20.75
CA HIS A 5 -14.02 1.49 -21.09
C HIS A 5 -12.98 2.59 -20.91
N THR A 6 -13.37 3.86 -21.04
CA THR A 6 -12.44 4.99 -20.79
C THR A 6 -12.15 5.15 -19.30
N GLY A 7 -13.15 5.00 -18.43
CA GLY A 7 -12.97 5.08 -16.99
C GLY A 7 -12.01 4.04 -16.40
N GLN A 8 -12.11 2.81 -16.86
CA GLN A 8 -11.21 1.73 -16.44
C GLN A 8 -9.76 1.96 -16.89
N ARG A 9 -9.54 2.51 -18.09
CA ARG A 9 -8.19 2.83 -18.59
C ARG A 9 -7.51 3.91 -17.74
N GLU A 10 -8.26 4.91 -17.29
CA GLU A 10 -7.73 6.01 -16.47
C GLU A 10 -7.26 5.54 -15.09
N PHE A 11 -8.00 4.66 -14.40
CA PHE A 11 -7.56 4.09 -13.13
C PHE A 11 -6.37 3.12 -13.26
N LYS A 12 -6.29 2.35 -14.35
CA LYS A 12 -5.11 1.52 -14.64
C LYS A 12 -3.84 2.38 -14.83
N CYS A 13 -3.97 3.59 -15.35
CA CYS A 13 -2.87 4.55 -15.47
C CYS A 13 -2.37 5.06 -14.10
N CYS A 14 -3.20 5.06 -13.05
CA CYS A 14 -2.79 5.57 -11.73
C CYS A 14 -1.62 4.79 -11.10
N HIS A 15 -1.60 3.46 -11.24
CA HIS A 15 -0.48 2.64 -10.75
C HIS A 15 0.82 2.90 -11.53
N LEU A 16 0.72 3.13 -12.83
CA LEU A 16 1.85 3.50 -13.66
C LEU A 16 2.43 4.85 -13.24
N GLN A 17 1.58 5.80 -12.85
CA GLN A 17 2.01 7.13 -12.43
C GLN A 17 2.76 7.15 -11.09
N ILE A 18 2.32 6.34 -10.10
CA ILE A 18 3.12 6.16 -8.87
C ILE A 18 4.48 5.56 -9.19
N SER A 19 4.53 4.59 -10.10
CA SER A 19 5.78 3.99 -10.53
C SER A 19 6.68 5.02 -11.20
N ILE A 20 6.15 5.84 -12.11
CA ILE A 20 6.88 6.93 -12.77
C ILE A 20 7.37 7.96 -11.74
N ALA A 21 6.50 8.42 -10.82
CA ALA A 21 6.88 9.38 -9.79
C ALA A 21 7.96 8.81 -8.85
N SER A 22 7.89 7.52 -8.54
CA SER A 22 8.93 6.81 -7.78
C SER A 22 10.26 6.77 -8.55
N ILE A 23 10.23 6.47 -9.86
CA ILE A 23 11.40 6.46 -10.73
C ILE A 23 12.04 7.85 -10.78
N VAL A 24 11.25 8.88 -11.05
CA VAL A 24 11.73 10.28 -11.10
C VAL A 24 12.33 10.69 -9.76
N GLY A 25 11.63 10.47 -8.66
CA GLY A 25 12.12 10.80 -7.33
C GLY A 25 13.45 10.12 -7.00
N ARG A 26 13.61 8.86 -7.37
CA ARG A 26 14.88 8.14 -7.19
C ARG A 26 15.99 8.65 -8.08
N THR A 27 15.71 8.94 -9.34
CA THR A 27 16.68 9.53 -10.26
C THR A 27 17.19 10.87 -9.70
N VAL A 28 16.31 11.73 -9.20
CA VAL A 28 16.71 12.98 -8.54
C VAL A 28 17.58 12.72 -7.32
N VAL A 29 17.24 11.74 -6.46
CA VAL A 29 18.07 11.38 -5.29
C VAL A 29 19.46 10.91 -5.71
N TRP A 30 19.58 10.14 -6.80
CA TRP A 30 20.87 9.65 -7.29
C TRP A 30 21.74 10.77 -7.89
N THR A 31 21.12 11.68 -8.67
CA THR A 31 21.86 12.82 -9.23
C THR A 31 22.36 13.79 -8.16
N LEU A 32 21.68 13.87 -7.03
CA LEU A 32 22.09 14.67 -5.87
C LEU A 32 23.00 13.93 -4.88
N ALA A 33 23.28 12.66 -5.12
CA ALA A 33 24.10 11.85 -4.22
C ALA A 33 25.54 12.33 -4.18
N ARG A 34 26.03 12.70 -2.98
CA ARG A 34 27.40 13.17 -2.76
C ARG A 34 28.43 12.02 -2.65
N ARG A 35 27.96 10.79 -2.49
CA ARG A 35 28.79 9.59 -2.36
C ARG A 35 28.28 8.52 -3.32
N PRO A 36 29.17 7.73 -3.95
CA PRO A 36 28.74 6.67 -4.84
C PRO A 36 27.98 5.59 -4.09
N TYR A 37 26.92 5.10 -4.70
CA TYR A 37 26.24 3.90 -4.25
C TYR A 37 27.12 2.69 -4.55
N LYS A 38 27.31 1.85 -3.56
CA LYS A 38 28.13 0.64 -3.67
C LYS A 38 27.27 -0.58 -3.33
N ARG A 39 27.42 -1.62 -4.12
CA ARG A 39 26.81 -2.91 -3.83
C ARG A 39 27.61 -3.60 -2.71
N ASP A 40 26.90 -4.18 -1.75
CA ASP A 40 27.52 -4.98 -0.70
C ASP A 40 28.15 -6.24 -1.32
N ASN A 41 29.31 -6.66 -0.84
CA ASN A 41 29.99 -7.91 -1.24
C ASN A 41 30.44 -8.01 -2.72
N VAL A 42 30.61 -6.89 -3.41
CA VAL A 42 31.19 -6.84 -4.76
C VAL A 42 32.56 -6.18 -4.70
N SER A 43 33.58 -6.82 -5.30
CA SER A 43 34.92 -6.25 -5.37
C SER A 43 34.95 -4.98 -6.23
N ALA A 44 35.88 -4.06 -5.93
CA ALA A 44 36.02 -2.83 -6.71
C ALA A 44 36.34 -3.11 -8.19
N ALA A 45 37.10 -4.16 -8.50
CA ALA A 45 37.44 -4.54 -9.85
C ALA A 45 36.23 -5.05 -10.66
N GLU A 46 35.36 -5.84 -10.04
CA GLU A 46 34.12 -6.32 -10.69
C GLU A 46 33.11 -5.18 -10.91
N SER A 47 33.09 -4.19 -10.03
CA SER A 47 32.15 -3.07 -10.14
C SER A 47 32.45 -2.11 -11.29
N THR A 48 33.65 -2.13 -11.87
CA THR A 48 34.09 -1.23 -12.95
C THR A 48 33.86 -1.76 -14.36
N SER A 49 33.48 -3.04 -14.51
CA SER A 49 33.15 -3.59 -15.83
C SER A 49 31.85 -2.98 -16.37
N ILE A 50 31.79 -2.68 -17.68
CA ILE A 50 30.61 -2.09 -18.34
C ILE A 50 29.35 -2.95 -18.13
N PRO A 51 29.37 -4.29 -18.32
CA PRO A 51 28.20 -5.13 -18.08
C PRO A 51 27.69 -5.03 -16.62
N MET A 52 28.61 -4.99 -15.66
CA MET A 52 28.24 -4.85 -14.24
C MET A 52 27.69 -3.45 -13.93
N ALA A 53 28.25 -2.40 -14.54
CA ALA A 53 27.75 -1.04 -14.39
C ALA A 53 26.30 -0.92 -14.92
N CYS A 54 26.00 -1.48 -16.08
CA CYS A 54 24.65 -1.55 -16.64
C CYS A 54 23.71 -2.34 -15.72
N TRP A 55 24.14 -3.50 -15.23
CA TRP A 55 23.37 -4.30 -14.29
C TRP A 55 23.11 -3.55 -12.97
N ASN A 56 24.10 -2.88 -12.44
CA ASN A 56 23.96 -2.08 -11.23
C ASN A 56 22.98 -0.91 -11.41
N ALA A 57 23.05 -0.20 -12.54
CA ALA A 57 22.10 0.86 -12.87
C ALA A 57 20.66 0.33 -12.97
N TRP A 58 20.48 -0.82 -13.62
CA TRP A 58 19.21 -1.51 -13.69
C TRP A 58 18.70 -1.93 -12.32
N ASP A 59 19.52 -2.62 -11.51
CA ASP A 59 19.13 -3.05 -10.18
C ASP A 59 18.80 -1.87 -9.25
N LEU A 60 19.59 -0.78 -9.29
CA LEU A 60 19.29 0.44 -8.55
C LEU A 60 17.88 0.95 -8.89
N GLN A 61 17.46 0.89 -10.16
CA GLN A 61 16.15 1.36 -10.60
C GLN A 61 15.01 0.51 -10.03
N TRP A 62 15.16 -0.81 -10.02
CA TRP A 62 14.10 -1.75 -9.64
C TRP A 62 14.20 -2.26 -8.20
N ASN A 63 15.18 -1.79 -7.44
CA ASN A 63 15.41 -2.14 -6.03
C ASN A 63 15.08 -0.97 -5.09
N PRO A 64 13.80 -0.69 -4.85
CA PRO A 64 13.36 0.53 -4.12
C PRO A 64 13.75 0.52 -2.64
N ARG A 65 14.16 -0.62 -2.09
CA ARG A 65 14.60 -0.75 -0.70
C ARG A 65 16.12 -0.90 -0.57
N GLY A 66 16.86 -0.92 -1.70
CA GLY A 66 18.31 -1.00 -1.72
C GLY A 66 18.88 -2.29 -1.15
N ILE A 67 18.18 -3.40 -1.32
CA ILE A 67 18.65 -4.70 -0.83
C ILE A 67 20.00 -5.03 -1.47
N GLY A 68 21.03 -5.25 -0.64
CA GLY A 68 22.40 -5.49 -1.11
C GLY A 68 23.17 -4.22 -1.50
N TRP A 69 22.70 -3.04 -1.10
CA TRP A 69 23.35 -1.76 -1.33
C TRP A 69 23.66 -1.01 -0.03
N ASN A 70 24.75 -0.27 0.00
CA ASN A 70 25.21 0.48 1.17
C ASN A 70 24.23 1.55 1.68
N TRP A 71 23.30 2.02 0.85
CA TRP A 71 22.32 3.03 1.24
C TRP A 71 21.08 2.45 1.93
N SER A 72 20.90 1.12 1.90
CA SER A 72 19.80 0.47 2.62
C SER A 72 20.06 0.29 4.12
N GLN A 73 21.27 0.62 4.57
CA GLN A 73 21.64 0.48 5.98
C GLN A 73 20.70 1.31 6.86
N GLY A 74 20.10 0.65 7.86
CA GLY A 74 19.11 1.28 8.76
C GLY A 74 17.65 1.26 8.27
N ILE A 75 17.36 0.75 7.07
CA ILE A 75 15.99 0.45 6.67
C ILE A 75 15.54 -0.84 7.39
N PRO A 76 14.44 -0.82 8.15
CA PRO A 76 13.96 -2.02 8.83
C PRO A 76 13.39 -3.01 7.80
N ILE A 77 14.18 -4.00 7.45
CA ILE A 77 13.80 -5.06 6.52
C ILE A 77 13.55 -6.33 7.33
N ARG A 78 12.34 -6.86 7.27
CA ARG A 78 12.02 -8.14 7.87
C ARG A 78 12.74 -9.24 7.11
N ARG A 79 13.59 -9.99 7.81
CA ARG A 79 14.17 -11.23 7.27
C ARG A 79 13.13 -12.34 7.37
N SER A 80 13.01 -13.13 6.32
CA SER A 80 12.17 -14.33 6.27
C SER A 80 13.04 -15.56 6.12
N SER A 81 12.65 -16.67 6.76
CA SER A 81 13.26 -17.97 6.51
C SER A 81 13.17 -18.41 5.05
N LEU A 82 12.17 -17.90 4.31
CA LEU A 82 12.00 -18.15 2.88
C LEU A 82 13.15 -17.61 2.01
N GLN A 83 13.90 -16.64 2.50
CA GLN A 83 15.07 -16.09 1.79
C GLN A 83 16.25 -17.06 1.73
N LEU A 84 16.27 -18.03 2.62
CA LEU A 84 17.30 -19.08 2.67
C LEU A 84 16.89 -20.35 1.89
N GLN A 85 15.70 -20.38 1.30
CA GLN A 85 15.19 -21.52 0.55
C GLN A 85 15.72 -21.54 -0.89
N SER A 86 15.57 -22.70 -1.52
CA SER A 86 15.89 -22.86 -2.93
C SER A 86 15.04 -21.93 -3.81
N ARG A 87 15.53 -21.65 -5.00
CA ARG A 87 14.84 -20.78 -5.98
C ARG A 87 13.45 -21.34 -6.34
N SER A 88 13.31 -22.64 -6.50
CA SER A 88 12.05 -23.31 -6.80
C SER A 88 11.03 -23.17 -5.66
N GLN A 89 11.46 -23.35 -4.41
CA GLN A 89 10.60 -23.16 -3.24
C GLN A 89 10.12 -21.72 -3.11
N PHE A 90 11.00 -20.74 -3.36
CA PHE A 90 10.62 -19.33 -3.38
C PHE A 90 9.59 -19.02 -4.47
N LEU A 91 9.81 -19.52 -5.70
CA LEU A 91 8.87 -19.31 -6.81
C LEU A 91 7.51 -19.94 -6.53
N LEU A 92 7.48 -21.17 -6.02
CA LEU A 92 6.23 -21.82 -5.61
C LEU A 92 5.49 -20.97 -4.56
N PHE A 93 6.19 -20.50 -3.53
CA PHE A 93 5.62 -19.64 -2.51
C PHE A 93 5.09 -18.32 -3.11
N ALA A 94 5.87 -17.65 -3.96
CA ALA A 94 5.48 -16.37 -4.53
C ALA A 94 4.27 -16.49 -5.46
N ILE A 95 4.21 -17.56 -6.28
CA ILE A 95 3.08 -17.83 -7.18
C ILE A 95 1.82 -18.18 -6.38
N THR A 96 1.91 -19.07 -5.38
CA THR A 96 0.74 -19.42 -4.55
C THR A 96 0.24 -18.24 -3.75
N ARG A 97 1.15 -17.42 -3.23
CA ARG A 97 0.80 -16.18 -2.53
C ARG A 97 0.15 -15.16 -3.47
N PHE A 98 0.65 -14.99 -4.68
CA PHE A 98 0.04 -14.14 -5.70
C PHE A 98 -1.39 -14.59 -6.01
N ALA A 99 -1.60 -15.87 -6.27
CA ALA A 99 -2.93 -16.44 -6.55
C ALA A 99 -3.89 -16.23 -5.36
N PHE A 100 -3.43 -16.48 -4.13
CA PHE A 100 -4.19 -16.22 -2.92
C PHE A 100 -4.60 -14.73 -2.81
N LEU A 101 -3.66 -13.82 -3.04
CA LEU A 101 -3.93 -12.37 -2.96
C LEU A 101 -4.89 -11.89 -4.05
N LEU A 102 -4.89 -12.51 -5.24
CA LEU A 102 -5.88 -12.25 -6.28
C LEU A 102 -7.30 -12.58 -5.82
N VAL A 103 -7.48 -13.78 -5.24
CA VAL A 103 -8.77 -14.22 -4.71
C VAL A 103 -9.21 -13.33 -3.55
N MET A 104 -8.31 -13.02 -2.62
CA MET A 104 -8.61 -12.17 -1.46
C MET A 104 -8.97 -10.75 -1.87
N SER A 105 -8.29 -10.17 -2.86
CA SER A 105 -8.63 -8.86 -3.39
C SER A 105 -10.06 -8.84 -3.95
N ASP A 106 -10.47 -9.88 -4.67
CA ASP A 106 -11.84 -9.99 -5.20
C ASP A 106 -12.88 -10.18 -4.08
N VAL A 107 -12.59 -11.02 -3.08
CA VAL A 107 -13.46 -11.22 -1.91
C VAL A 107 -13.71 -9.93 -1.14
N PHE A 108 -12.68 -9.11 -0.94
CA PHE A 108 -12.80 -7.86 -0.17
C PHE A 108 -13.41 -6.73 -0.98
N MET A 109 -13.28 -6.73 -2.31
CA MET A 109 -13.88 -5.70 -3.17
C MET A 109 -15.35 -5.97 -3.52
N GLU A 110 -15.81 -7.23 -3.46
CA GLU A 110 -17.19 -7.55 -3.79
C GLU A 110 -18.24 -6.79 -2.98
N PRO A 111 -18.18 -6.74 -1.63
CA PRO A 111 -19.13 -5.97 -0.83
C PRO A 111 -19.12 -4.47 -1.16
N LEU A 112 -17.95 -3.94 -1.57
CA LEU A 112 -17.81 -2.54 -1.98
C LEU A 112 -18.48 -2.30 -3.34
N HIS A 113 -18.21 -3.15 -4.34
CA HIS A 113 -18.83 -3.08 -5.65
C HIS A 113 -20.35 -3.20 -5.56
N ALA A 114 -20.87 -4.14 -4.75
CA ALA A 114 -22.30 -4.31 -4.55
C ALA A 114 -22.99 -3.06 -3.99
N GLN A 115 -22.30 -2.30 -3.12
CA GLN A 115 -22.83 -1.06 -2.55
C GLN A 115 -22.88 0.10 -3.54
N PHE A 116 -21.98 0.13 -4.54
CA PHE A 116 -21.89 1.24 -5.50
C PHE A 116 -22.46 0.90 -6.88
N SER A 117 -22.60 -0.37 -7.25
CA SER A 117 -23.13 -0.80 -8.56
C SER A 117 -24.59 -0.46 -8.78
N SER A 118 -25.38 -0.31 -7.71
CA SER A 118 -26.80 0.04 -7.78
C SER A 118 -27.05 1.54 -7.99
N LEU A 119 -25.99 2.38 -7.89
CA LEU A 119 -26.12 3.82 -8.01
C LEU A 119 -26.01 4.23 -9.49
N SER A 120 -26.74 5.31 -9.86
CA SER A 120 -26.68 5.83 -11.22
C SER A 120 -25.30 6.39 -11.52
N PRO A 121 -24.70 6.14 -12.71
CA PRO A 121 -23.41 6.74 -13.09
C PRO A 121 -23.40 8.28 -13.17
N ARG A 122 -24.58 8.91 -13.08
CA ARG A 122 -24.74 10.38 -13.11
C ARG A 122 -24.79 11.01 -11.73
N ASP A 123 -24.97 10.20 -10.69
CA ASP A 123 -25.03 10.71 -9.32
C ASP A 123 -23.62 10.90 -8.77
N ILE A 124 -23.44 11.96 -7.98
CA ILE A 124 -22.21 12.15 -7.23
C ILE A 124 -22.21 11.13 -6.09
N HIS A 125 -21.38 10.10 -6.22
CA HIS A 125 -21.29 9.08 -5.20
C HIS A 125 -20.57 9.61 -3.97
N THR A 126 -21.13 9.32 -2.82
CA THR A 126 -20.52 9.60 -1.52
C THR A 126 -20.55 8.35 -0.64
N ILE A 127 -19.56 8.21 0.24
CA ILE A 127 -19.59 7.16 1.25
C ILE A 127 -20.61 7.45 2.36
N PHE A 128 -21.08 8.70 2.46
CA PHE A 128 -22.10 9.14 3.42
C PHE A 128 -23.50 8.90 2.86
N ASP A 129 -24.13 7.82 3.29
CA ASP A 129 -25.52 7.55 2.95
C ASP A 129 -26.47 8.24 3.95
N HIS A 130 -26.98 9.41 3.56
CA HIS A 130 -27.87 10.21 4.40
C HIS A 130 -29.28 9.61 4.59
N SER A 131 -29.64 8.58 3.80
CA SER A 131 -30.90 7.85 3.99
C SER A 131 -30.85 6.92 5.21
N LEU A 132 -29.66 6.51 5.62
CA LEU A 132 -29.47 5.64 6.78
C LEU A 132 -29.48 6.44 8.10
N PRO A 133 -30.04 5.84 9.18
CA PRO A 133 -29.86 6.35 10.54
C PRO A 133 -28.38 6.51 10.91
N LEU A 134 -28.11 7.34 11.94
CA LEU A 134 -26.74 7.75 12.29
C LEU A 134 -25.79 6.55 12.48
N ILE A 135 -26.18 5.59 13.32
CA ILE A 135 -25.32 4.44 13.65
C ILE A 135 -25.03 3.55 12.43
N PRO A 136 -26.02 3.04 11.68
CA PRO A 136 -25.78 2.29 10.45
C PRO A 136 -24.93 3.05 9.43
N ARG A 137 -25.12 4.37 9.30
CA ARG A 137 -24.32 5.22 8.39
C ARG A 137 -22.84 5.16 8.74
N TYR A 138 -22.47 5.36 10.01
CA TYR A 138 -21.07 5.31 10.43
C TYR A 138 -20.49 3.90 10.37
N ILE A 139 -21.28 2.85 10.67
CA ILE A 139 -20.84 1.46 10.48
C ILE A 139 -20.50 1.21 9.02
N ARG A 140 -21.33 1.67 8.08
CA ARG A 140 -21.07 1.56 6.63
C ARG A 140 -19.77 2.28 6.24
N ILE A 141 -19.55 3.50 6.73
CA ILE A 141 -18.29 4.24 6.46
C ILE A 141 -17.08 3.47 6.97
N LEU A 142 -17.12 2.97 8.19
CA LEU A 142 -16.03 2.18 8.76
C LEU A 142 -15.77 0.90 7.94
N GLN A 143 -16.81 0.24 7.47
CA GLN A 143 -16.71 -0.92 6.60
C GLN A 143 -16.04 -0.57 5.26
N ILE A 144 -16.45 0.51 4.61
CA ILE A 144 -15.84 0.97 3.34
C ILE A 144 -14.36 1.27 3.55
N VAL A 145 -14.02 2.04 4.57
CA VAL A 145 -12.61 2.37 4.88
C VAL A 145 -11.78 1.10 5.13
N TYR A 146 -12.31 0.18 5.91
CA TYR A 146 -11.66 -1.10 6.20
C TYR A 146 -11.41 -1.92 4.93
N LEU A 147 -12.41 -2.08 4.06
CA LEU A 147 -12.29 -2.83 2.82
C LEU A 147 -11.25 -2.21 1.87
N VAL A 148 -11.24 -0.89 1.74
CA VAL A 148 -10.30 -0.17 0.87
C VAL A 148 -8.87 -0.24 1.41
N LEU A 149 -8.66 -0.19 2.73
CA LEU A 149 -7.32 -0.35 3.32
C LEU A 149 -6.76 -1.76 3.06
N TRP A 150 -7.62 -2.80 3.11
CA TRP A 150 -7.22 -4.15 2.74
C TRP A 150 -6.94 -4.29 1.25
N ASP A 151 -7.75 -3.68 0.39
CA ASP A 151 -7.47 -3.68 -1.05
C ASP A 151 -6.15 -3.01 -1.38
N ALA A 152 -5.81 -1.91 -0.74
CA ALA A 152 -4.50 -1.27 -0.88
C ALA A 152 -3.36 -2.23 -0.51
N TYR A 153 -3.49 -2.96 0.61
CA TYR A 153 -2.53 -3.99 1.01
C TYR A 153 -2.43 -5.11 -0.05
N PHE A 154 -3.55 -5.71 -0.45
CA PHE A 154 -3.56 -6.79 -1.42
C PHE A 154 -3.00 -6.36 -2.77
N THR A 155 -3.35 -5.17 -3.23
CA THR A 155 -2.92 -4.64 -4.53
C THR A 155 -1.41 -4.43 -4.58
N ILE A 156 -0.82 -3.85 -3.54
CA ILE A 156 0.63 -3.62 -3.48
C ILE A 156 1.38 -4.94 -3.30
N GLU A 157 0.91 -5.82 -2.41
CA GLU A 157 1.56 -7.09 -2.13
C GLU A 157 1.51 -8.04 -3.34
N LYS A 158 0.36 -8.16 -4.05
CA LYS A 158 0.28 -8.99 -5.26
C LYS A 158 1.16 -8.47 -6.39
N GLY A 159 1.25 -7.14 -6.57
CA GLY A 159 2.18 -6.54 -7.52
C GLY A 159 3.63 -6.88 -7.20
N TYR A 160 4.00 -6.82 -5.93
CA TYR A 160 5.32 -7.20 -5.46
C TYR A 160 5.64 -8.68 -5.68
N GLN A 161 4.69 -9.60 -5.40
CA GLN A 161 4.87 -11.03 -5.65
C GLN A 161 5.03 -11.32 -7.14
N LEU A 162 4.21 -10.70 -7.99
CA LEU A 162 4.34 -10.85 -9.44
C LEU A 162 5.71 -10.38 -9.95
N LEU A 163 6.16 -9.21 -9.52
CA LEU A 163 7.49 -8.70 -9.87
C LEU A 163 8.59 -9.64 -9.37
N SER A 164 8.48 -10.18 -8.16
CA SER A 164 9.48 -11.11 -7.64
C SER A 164 9.60 -12.37 -8.49
N VAL A 165 8.48 -12.93 -8.97
CA VAL A 165 8.47 -14.08 -9.88
C VAL A 165 9.15 -13.72 -11.21
N ILE A 166 8.78 -12.60 -11.82
CA ILE A 166 9.37 -12.13 -13.09
C ILE A 166 10.89 -11.95 -12.94
N PHE A 167 11.34 -11.26 -11.91
CA PHE A 167 12.76 -10.95 -11.74
C PHE A 167 13.60 -12.18 -11.36
N VAL A 168 13.06 -13.10 -10.58
CA VAL A 168 13.76 -14.35 -10.22
C VAL A 168 13.87 -15.29 -11.44
N ILE A 169 12.86 -15.32 -12.32
CA ILE A 169 12.87 -16.17 -13.53
C ILE A 169 13.69 -15.51 -14.64
N LEU A 170 13.35 -14.29 -15.05
CA LEU A 170 13.90 -13.67 -16.26
C LEU A 170 15.26 -13.03 -16.01
N PHE A 171 15.47 -12.42 -14.85
CA PHE A 171 16.72 -11.72 -14.51
C PHE A 171 17.62 -12.50 -13.55
N TRP A 172 17.24 -13.74 -13.25
CA TRP A 172 18.01 -14.66 -12.42
C TRP A 172 18.38 -14.12 -11.04
N GLN A 173 17.58 -13.16 -10.53
CA GLN A 173 17.82 -12.55 -9.21
C GLN A 173 17.73 -13.61 -8.10
N HIS A 174 18.53 -13.43 -7.06
CA HIS A 174 18.49 -14.34 -5.92
C HIS A 174 17.26 -14.06 -5.04
N PRO A 175 16.56 -15.08 -4.51
CA PRO A 175 15.40 -14.91 -3.62
C PRO A 175 15.62 -13.97 -2.43
N SER A 176 16.85 -13.87 -1.91
CA SER A 176 17.19 -12.96 -0.81
C SER A 176 17.01 -11.47 -1.14
N GLN A 177 16.91 -11.11 -2.42
CA GLN A 177 16.63 -9.74 -2.87
C GLN A 177 15.15 -9.37 -2.73
N TRP A 178 14.28 -10.35 -2.43
CA TRP A 178 12.83 -10.21 -2.30
C TRP A 178 12.33 -10.50 -0.88
N PRO A 179 12.82 -9.76 0.16
CA PRO A 179 12.29 -9.89 1.51
C PRO A 179 10.84 -9.42 1.59
N PRO A 180 10.06 -9.90 2.58
CA PRO A 180 8.66 -9.50 2.75
C PRO A 180 8.47 -7.99 2.67
N LEU A 181 7.43 -7.56 1.96
CA LEU A 181 7.16 -6.14 1.73
C LEU A 181 6.52 -5.49 2.95
N PHE A 182 5.63 -6.21 3.62
CA PHE A 182 4.91 -5.79 4.81
C PHE A 182 5.26 -6.66 6.02
N ASP A 183 5.17 -6.08 7.21
CA ASP A 183 5.32 -6.79 8.48
C ASP A 183 4.04 -6.70 9.32
N LYS A 184 3.00 -7.44 8.90
CA LYS A 184 1.70 -7.52 9.59
C LYS A 184 1.19 -6.13 10.01
N PRO A 185 0.87 -5.22 9.07
CA PRO A 185 0.50 -3.83 9.37
C PRO A 185 -0.73 -3.72 10.29
N TRP A 186 -1.62 -4.71 10.27
CA TRP A 186 -2.79 -4.79 11.15
C TRP A 186 -2.46 -5.00 12.65
N LEU A 187 -1.22 -5.37 12.98
CA LEU A 187 -0.72 -5.47 14.36
C LEU A 187 0.05 -4.24 14.81
N SER A 188 -0.06 -3.12 14.10
CA SER A 188 0.64 -1.88 14.47
C SER A 188 0.06 -1.29 15.75
N THR A 189 0.91 -1.05 16.72
CA THR A 189 0.51 -0.48 18.02
C THR A 189 0.84 1.02 18.13
N SER A 190 1.31 1.62 17.06
CA SER A 190 1.50 3.07 16.93
C SER A 190 1.61 3.45 15.46
N LEU A 191 1.35 4.70 15.10
CA LEU A 191 1.56 5.24 13.76
C LEU A 191 3.05 5.18 13.37
N SER A 192 3.92 5.41 14.35
CA SER A 192 5.38 5.24 14.17
C SER A 192 5.75 3.80 13.82
N ASP A 193 5.12 2.79 14.41
CA ASP A 193 5.32 1.38 14.10
C ASP A 193 4.74 1.03 12.72
N LEU A 194 3.53 1.52 12.41
CA LEU A 194 2.88 1.30 11.13
C LEU A 194 3.74 1.82 9.97
N TRP A 195 3.98 3.11 9.92
CA TRP A 195 4.63 3.78 8.80
C TRP A 195 6.15 3.63 8.80
N GLY A 196 6.77 3.48 9.98
CA GLY A 196 8.21 3.36 10.11
C GLY A 196 8.76 1.96 9.84
N ARG A 197 7.95 0.90 9.98
CA ARG A 197 8.42 -0.48 9.90
C ARG A 197 7.47 -1.43 9.18
N ARG A 198 6.16 -1.41 9.49
CA ARG A 198 5.23 -2.48 9.07
C ARG A 198 4.64 -2.28 7.70
N TRP A 199 4.38 -1.04 7.32
CA TRP A 199 3.95 -0.70 5.97
C TRP A 199 5.15 -0.72 5.02
N HIS A 200 4.92 -0.93 3.72
CA HIS A 200 5.98 -1.00 2.72
C HIS A 200 6.95 0.20 2.82
N GLN A 201 8.24 -0.05 2.63
CA GLN A 201 9.28 0.96 2.73
C GLN A 201 9.82 1.39 1.34
N MET A 202 9.05 1.17 0.27
CA MET A 202 9.52 1.39 -1.12
C MET A 202 9.80 2.85 -1.43
N LEU A 203 9.03 3.78 -0.89
CA LEU A 203 9.19 5.23 -1.13
C LEU A 203 10.09 5.91 -0.11
N ARG A 204 10.55 5.20 0.91
CA ARG A 204 11.25 5.79 2.07
C ARG A 204 12.47 6.60 1.68
N GLN A 205 13.33 6.09 0.78
CA GLN A 205 14.54 6.81 0.37
C GLN A 205 14.21 8.17 -0.23
N SER A 206 13.32 8.19 -1.22
CA SER A 206 12.93 9.44 -1.90
C SER A 206 12.19 10.38 -0.95
N ALA A 207 11.28 9.86 -0.14
CA ALA A 207 10.51 10.67 0.81
C ALA A 207 11.39 11.31 1.88
N VAL A 208 12.38 10.59 2.38
CA VAL A 208 13.36 11.12 3.34
C VAL A 208 14.30 12.12 2.67
N ALA A 209 14.87 11.76 1.52
CA ALA A 209 15.88 12.61 0.86
C ALA A 209 15.29 13.91 0.30
N LEU A 210 14.09 13.85 -0.32
CA LEU A 210 13.49 14.99 -1.01
C LEU A 210 12.46 15.76 -0.15
N GLY A 211 11.93 15.14 0.88
CA GLY A 211 10.97 15.79 1.79
C GLY A 211 11.53 15.95 3.20
N GLY A 212 11.88 14.83 3.85
CA GLY A 212 12.27 14.82 5.25
C GLY A 212 13.55 15.61 5.54
N SER A 213 14.64 15.34 4.81
CA SER A 213 15.94 15.98 5.05
C SER A 213 15.91 17.49 4.78
N PRO A 214 15.34 18.01 3.66
CA PRO A 214 15.26 19.45 3.44
C PRO A 214 14.45 20.16 4.53
N LEU A 215 13.29 19.63 4.91
CA LEU A 215 12.46 20.29 5.92
C LEU A 215 13.04 20.17 7.32
N ALA A 216 13.88 19.16 7.57
CA ALA A 216 14.62 19.03 8.81
C ALA A 216 15.64 20.14 9.03
N CYS A 217 16.21 20.73 7.97
CA CYS A 217 17.13 21.86 8.08
C CYS A 217 16.50 23.09 8.73
N PHE A 218 15.19 23.27 8.58
CA PHE A 218 14.45 24.42 9.12
C PHE A 218 13.73 24.09 10.44
N LEU A 219 13.15 22.90 10.55
CA LEU A 219 12.28 22.51 11.66
C LEU A 219 12.82 21.34 12.49
N GLY A 220 14.05 20.90 12.24
CA GLY A 220 14.65 19.77 12.95
C GLY A 220 13.86 18.46 12.80
N ARG A 221 13.74 17.69 13.89
CA ARG A 221 13.06 16.39 13.89
C ARG A 221 11.56 16.44 13.49
N PRO A 222 10.76 17.43 13.91
CA PRO A 222 9.40 17.60 13.40
C PRO A 222 9.38 17.80 11.88
N GLY A 223 10.25 18.65 11.34
CA GLY A 223 10.38 18.87 9.90
C GLY A 223 10.75 17.60 9.14
N TYR A 224 11.62 16.76 9.68
CA TYR A 224 11.95 15.48 9.09
C TYR A 224 10.71 14.59 8.91
N VAL A 225 9.85 14.50 9.94
CA VAL A 225 8.63 13.69 9.85
C VAL A 225 7.65 14.30 8.87
N LEU A 226 7.30 15.57 9.06
CA LEU A 226 6.30 16.23 8.21
C LEU A 226 6.74 16.28 6.74
N GLY A 227 8.02 16.57 6.48
CA GLY A 227 8.56 16.58 5.12
C GLY A 227 8.48 15.24 4.42
N THR A 228 8.77 14.14 5.16
CA THR A 228 8.63 12.78 4.63
C THR A 228 7.18 12.49 4.21
N PHE A 229 6.21 12.86 5.02
CA PHE A 229 4.80 12.65 4.72
C PHE A 229 4.25 13.64 3.67
N LEU A 230 4.73 14.89 3.65
CA LEU A 230 4.42 15.85 2.58
C LEU A 230 4.85 15.34 1.21
N PHE A 231 6.06 14.79 1.11
CA PHE A 231 6.52 14.19 -0.15
C PHE A 231 5.64 13.00 -0.56
N SER A 232 5.30 12.12 0.37
CA SER A 232 4.39 11.00 0.10
C SER A 232 3.01 11.51 -0.35
N GLY A 233 2.46 12.48 0.34
CA GLY A 233 1.20 13.13 -0.03
C GLY A 233 1.26 13.77 -1.41
N ALA A 234 2.36 14.44 -1.77
CA ALA A 234 2.53 15.08 -3.08
C ALA A 234 2.51 14.06 -4.24
N ILE A 235 3.14 12.88 -4.05
CA ILE A 235 3.08 11.79 -5.05
C ILE A 235 1.64 11.31 -5.24
N HIS A 236 0.90 11.11 -4.17
CA HIS A 236 -0.49 10.66 -4.23
C HIS A 236 -1.42 11.75 -4.79
N CYS A 237 -1.19 13.02 -4.46
CA CYS A 237 -1.90 14.15 -5.11
C CYS A 237 -1.65 14.19 -6.62
N ALA A 238 -0.41 14.00 -7.06
CA ALA A 238 -0.08 13.96 -8.48
C ALA A 238 -0.79 12.80 -9.21
N GLN A 239 -0.85 11.63 -8.57
CA GLN A 239 -1.61 10.48 -9.05
C GLN A 239 -3.10 10.83 -9.19
N PHE A 240 -3.67 11.45 -8.15
CA PHE A 240 -5.07 11.86 -8.12
C PHE A 240 -5.39 12.84 -9.26
N LEU A 241 -4.60 13.89 -9.42
CA LEU A 241 -4.76 14.90 -10.49
C LEU A 241 -4.67 14.29 -11.89
N ALA A 242 -3.85 13.28 -12.06
CA ALA A 242 -3.67 12.63 -13.35
C ALA A 242 -4.87 11.78 -13.79
N THR A 243 -5.82 11.46 -12.89
CA THR A 243 -7.07 10.80 -13.27
C THR A 243 -8.01 11.68 -14.10
N LYS A 244 -7.82 13.00 -14.06
CA LYS A 244 -8.66 14.01 -14.75
C LYS A 244 -10.16 13.94 -14.42
N ARG A 245 -10.53 13.24 -13.34
CA ARG A 245 -11.92 13.04 -12.94
C ARG A 245 -12.47 14.13 -12.01
N GLY A 246 -11.70 15.16 -11.75
CA GLY A 246 -12.05 16.20 -10.80
C GLY A 246 -11.75 15.77 -9.35
N GLY A 247 -12.35 16.51 -8.40
CA GLY A 247 -12.12 16.29 -6.96
C GLY A 247 -11.00 17.16 -6.41
N ASN A 248 -10.84 17.11 -5.08
CA ASN A 248 -9.88 17.93 -4.37
C ASN A 248 -8.66 17.11 -3.90
N PRO A 249 -7.47 17.28 -4.51
CA PRO A 249 -6.26 16.54 -4.15
C PRO A 249 -5.79 16.80 -2.71
N MET A 250 -6.28 17.88 -2.06
CA MET A 250 -5.91 18.20 -0.68
C MET A 250 -6.37 17.12 0.31
N PHE A 251 -7.45 16.40 0.03
CA PHE A 251 -7.89 15.29 0.89
C PHE A 251 -6.94 14.09 0.78
N GLU A 252 -6.41 13.85 -0.42
CA GLU A 252 -5.38 12.83 -0.65
C GLU A 252 -4.08 13.18 0.10
N GLY A 253 -3.55 14.39 -0.12
CA GLY A 253 -2.35 14.87 0.57
C GLY A 253 -2.54 14.98 2.08
N GLY A 254 -3.72 15.45 2.50
CA GLY A 254 -4.09 15.63 3.90
C GLY A 254 -4.03 14.34 4.71
N PHE A 255 -4.46 13.21 4.14
CA PHE A 255 -4.32 11.91 4.79
C PHE A 255 -2.86 11.64 5.20
N PHE A 256 -1.92 11.84 4.29
CA PHE A 256 -0.49 11.60 4.59
C PHE A 256 0.04 12.59 5.61
N VAL A 257 -0.22 13.88 5.45
CA VAL A 257 0.24 14.92 6.37
C VAL A 257 -0.26 14.67 7.79
N MET A 258 -1.55 14.31 7.94
CA MET A 258 -2.13 14.03 9.25
C MET A 258 -1.56 12.77 9.90
N ASN A 259 -1.12 11.77 9.11
CA ASN A 259 -0.35 10.66 9.68
C ASN A 259 1.02 11.12 10.21
N GLY A 260 1.68 12.07 9.54
CA GLY A 260 2.86 12.74 10.07
C GLY A 260 2.60 13.49 11.37
N VAL A 261 1.50 14.24 11.45
CA VAL A 261 1.05 14.93 12.68
C VAL A 261 0.80 13.93 13.80
N GLY A 262 0.11 12.82 13.52
CA GLY A 262 -0.14 11.77 14.51
C GLY A 262 1.15 11.19 15.10
N ILE A 263 2.19 10.98 14.29
CA ILE A 263 3.52 10.56 14.78
C ILE A 263 4.15 11.63 15.68
N LEU A 264 3.96 12.92 15.38
CA LEU A 264 4.44 13.98 16.25
C LEU A 264 3.70 14.02 17.58
N LEU A 265 2.38 13.76 17.56
CA LEU A 265 1.58 13.62 18.78
C LEU A 265 2.04 12.43 19.64
N GLU A 266 2.32 11.28 19.05
CA GLU A 266 2.92 10.13 19.77
C GLU A 266 4.26 10.48 20.43
N ARG A 267 5.09 11.26 19.74
CA ARG A 267 6.36 11.74 20.31
C ARG A 267 6.16 12.75 21.44
N ALA A 268 5.21 13.66 21.27
CA ALA A 268 4.85 14.61 22.34
C ALA A 268 4.34 13.87 23.58
N TRP A 269 3.42 12.90 23.41
CA TRP A 269 2.96 12.03 24.46
C TRP A 269 4.11 11.34 25.20
N SER A 270 5.03 10.74 24.44
CA SER A 270 6.18 10.05 25.03
C SER A 270 7.10 10.98 25.82
N LYS A 271 7.28 12.23 25.38
CA LYS A 271 8.06 13.25 26.09
C LYS A 271 7.38 13.70 27.38
N MET A 272 6.05 13.85 27.36
CA MET A 272 5.27 14.36 28.51
C MET A 272 5.08 13.29 29.59
N THR A 273 4.87 12.04 29.18
CA THR A 273 4.50 10.96 30.10
C THR A 273 5.62 9.98 30.43
N GLY A 274 6.74 10.03 29.66
CA GLY A 274 7.80 9.02 29.73
C GLY A 274 7.39 7.66 29.11
N ARG A 275 6.15 7.51 28.63
CA ARG A 275 5.61 6.25 28.12
C ARG A 275 5.41 6.30 26.62
N ARG A 276 5.78 5.23 25.90
CA ARG A 276 5.50 5.11 24.47
C ARG A 276 4.06 4.66 24.26
N VAL A 277 3.44 5.14 23.16
CA VAL A 277 2.18 4.60 22.67
C VAL A 277 2.41 3.15 22.24
N GLY A 278 1.56 2.22 22.71
CA GLY A 278 1.73 0.79 22.44
C GLY A 278 0.60 -0.05 23.05
N GLY A 279 0.70 -1.38 22.90
CA GLY A 279 -0.31 -2.33 23.36
C GLY A 279 -1.66 -2.15 22.68
N VAL A 280 -2.72 -2.67 23.28
CA VAL A 280 -4.10 -2.61 22.74
C VAL A 280 -4.55 -1.16 22.54
N TYR A 281 -4.28 -0.27 23.49
CA TYR A 281 -4.66 1.15 23.37
C TYR A 281 -3.93 1.85 22.22
N GLY A 282 -2.65 1.54 22.02
CA GLY A 282 -1.89 2.05 20.88
C GLY A 282 -2.38 1.48 19.55
N TRP A 283 -2.84 0.23 19.52
CA TRP A 283 -3.49 -0.38 18.36
C TRP A 283 -4.82 0.33 18.04
N MET A 284 -5.67 0.57 19.04
CA MET A 284 -6.92 1.33 18.87
C MET A 284 -6.66 2.75 18.37
N TRP A 285 -5.67 3.44 18.95
CA TRP A 285 -5.22 4.77 18.51
C TRP A 285 -4.84 4.77 17.04
N THR A 286 -3.97 3.83 16.62
CA THR A 286 -3.48 3.72 15.25
C THR A 286 -4.62 3.47 14.28
N PHE A 287 -5.49 2.52 14.59
CA PHE A 287 -6.66 2.18 13.77
C PHE A 287 -7.61 3.38 13.63
N LEU A 288 -8.00 4.00 14.72
CA LEU A 288 -8.92 5.14 14.71
C LEU A 288 -8.33 6.34 13.97
N TRP A 289 -7.05 6.66 14.20
CA TRP A 289 -6.38 7.77 13.54
C TRP A 289 -6.35 7.59 12.02
N VAL A 290 -5.87 6.43 11.56
CA VAL A 290 -5.83 6.11 10.11
C VAL A 290 -7.23 6.17 9.51
N THR A 291 -8.22 5.59 10.19
CA THR A 291 -9.61 5.56 9.71
C THR A 291 -10.20 6.95 9.58
N VAL A 292 -10.11 7.78 10.61
CA VAL A 292 -10.68 9.14 10.61
C VAL A 292 -10.12 9.97 9.45
N TRP A 293 -8.81 9.94 9.24
CA TRP A 293 -8.18 10.73 8.18
C TRP A 293 -8.30 10.09 6.79
N ALA A 294 -8.62 8.80 6.69
CA ALA A 294 -8.94 8.15 5.43
C ALA A 294 -10.35 8.49 4.92
N VAL A 295 -11.31 8.81 5.80
CA VAL A 295 -12.71 9.10 5.41
C VAL A 295 -12.81 10.18 4.33
N PRO A 296 -12.24 11.40 4.47
CA PRO A 296 -12.35 12.43 3.44
C PRO A 296 -11.71 12.02 2.10
N MET A 297 -10.59 11.30 2.15
CA MET A 297 -9.92 10.78 0.96
C MET A 297 -10.79 9.77 0.23
N MET A 298 -11.41 8.85 0.95
CA MET A 298 -12.27 7.81 0.35
C MET A 298 -13.59 8.35 -0.16
N ASP A 299 -14.11 9.39 0.44
CA ASP A 299 -15.28 10.10 -0.07
C ASP A 299 -14.98 10.74 -1.44
N GLN A 300 -13.81 11.33 -1.61
CA GLN A 300 -13.36 11.81 -2.93
C GLN A 300 -13.21 10.67 -3.94
N TRP A 301 -12.71 9.51 -3.52
CA TRP A 301 -12.61 8.33 -4.39
C TRP A 301 -13.98 7.83 -4.84
N ALA A 302 -14.97 7.83 -3.96
CA ALA A 302 -16.36 7.53 -4.31
C ALA A 302 -16.92 8.54 -5.32
N ALA A 303 -16.73 9.84 -5.06
CA ALA A 303 -17.18 10.91 -5.96
C ALA A 303 -16.56 10.81 -7.36
N MET A 304 -15.37 10.24 -7.47
CA MET A 304 -14.68 10.00 -8.75
C MET A 304 -15.10 8.68 -9.43
N GLY A 305 -16.01 7.91 -8.85
CA GLY A 305 -16.43 6.60 -9.36
C GLY A 305 -15.34 5.52 -9.28
N ARG A 306 -14.41 5.61 -8.34
CA ARG A 306 -13.36 4.61 -8.19
C ARG A 306 -13.90 3.25 -7.77
N PHE A 307 -15.02 3.26 -7.05
CA PHE A 307 -15.65 2.04 -6.55
C PHE A 307 -16.63 1.42 -7.55
N ASP A 308 -16.98 2.14 -8.63
CA ASP A 308 -17.87 1.66 -9.69
C ASP A 308 -17.12 0.81 -10.73
N ALA A 309 -15.83 1.06 -10.88
CA ALA A 309 -14.99 0.36 -11.84
C ALA A 309 -14.66 -1.03 -11.31
N GLY A 310 -15.40 -2.03 -11.79
CA GLY A 310 -15.20 -3.42 -11.42
C GLY A 310 -13.78 -3.92 -11.61
N ALA A 311 -13.48 -4.93 -10.86
CA ALA A 311 -12.41 -5.91 -10.91
C ALA A 311 -10.95 -5.44 -11.06
N THR A 312 -10.16 -5.96 -10.22
CA THR A 312 -8.71 -5.82 -10.11
C THR A 312 -7.94 -6.28 -11.37
N LEU A 313 -8.54 -7.14 -12.19
CA LEU A 313 -8.01 -7.69 -13.45
C LEU A 313 -9.01 -7.53 -14.61
N GLY A 314 -9.66 -6.38 -14.74
CA GLY A 314 -10.73 -6.19 -15.71
C GLY A 314 -11.98 -6.96 -15.27
N ASP A 315 -12.59 -7.73 -16.17
CA ASP A 315 -13.81 -8.50 -15.88
C ASP A 315 -13.51 -9.86 -15.20
N PHE A 316 -12.24 -10.19 -14.95
CA PHE A 316 -11.88 -11.45 -14.31
C PHE A 316 -12.05 -11.38 -12.79
N ARG A 317 -13.01 -12.18 -12.30
CA ARG A 317 -13.43 -12.28 -10.91
C ARG A 317 -13.03 -13.66 -10.33
N PRO A 318 -11.79 -13.83 -9.81
CA PRO A 318 -11.29 -15.15 -9.44
C PRO A 318 -12.10 -15.83 -8.34
N ALA A 319 -12.58 -15.10 -7.33
CA ALA A 319 -13.42 -15.68 -6.29
C ALA A 319 -14.76 -16.13 -6.85
N MET A 320 -15.42 -15.30 -7.68
CA MET A 320 -16.68 -15.63 -8.34
C MET A 320 -16.53 -16.81 -9.31
N PHE A 321 -15.41 -16.87 -10.03
CA PHE A 321 -15.09 -18.00 -10.90
C PHE A 321 -14.95 -19.30 -10.10
N LEU A 322 -14.16 -19.31 -9.04
CA LEU A 322 -13.98 -20.50 -8.19
C LEU A 322 -15.30 -20.96 -7.58
N LEU A 323 -16.12 -20.04 -7.09
CA LEU A 323 -17.45 -20.38 -6.57
C LEU A 323 -18.38 -20.95 -7.66
N SER A 324 -18.22 -20.53 -8.92
CA SER A 324 -19.01 -21.06 -10.04
C SER A 324 -18.70 -22.53 -10.35
N LEU A 325 -17.54 -23.01 -9.95
CA LEU A 325 -17.15 -24.42 -10.13
C LEU A 325 -17.76 -25.35 -9.05
N VAL A 326 -18.12 -24.78 -7.89
CA VAL A 326 -18.52 -25.56 -6.70
C VAL A 326 -20.01 -25.38 -6.35
N LEU A 327 -20.54 -24.18 -6.56
CA LEU A 327 -21.92 -23.84 -6.18
C LEU A 327 -22.88 -23.91 -7.36
N PRO A 328 -24.15 -24.33 -7.12
CA PRO A 328 -25.21 -24.29 -8.12
C PRO A 328 -25.40 -22.88 -8.73
N THR A 329 -25.92 -22.83 -9.95
CA THR A 329 -26.20 -21.57 -10.65
C THR A 329 -27.26 -20.72 -9.94
N THR A 330 -28.12 -21.34 -9.14
CA THR A 330 -29.15 -20.68 -8.33
C THR A 330 -28.62 -19.97 -7.08
N THR A 331 -27.37 -20.25 -6.69
CA THR A 331 -26.78 -19.62 -5.50
C THR A 331 -26.33 -18.20 -5.80
N ASP A 332 -26.73 -17.24 -4.95
CA ASP A 332 -26.20 -15.88 -4.99
C ASP A 332 -24.73 -15.88 -4.51
N LYS A 333 -23.81 -15.92 -5.47
CA LYS A 333 -22.37 -15.97 -5.22
C LYS A 333 -21.84 -14.67 -4.62
N GLY A 334 -22.44 -13.54 -4.93
CA GLY A 334 -22.10 -12.24 -4.34
C GLY A 334 -22.38 -12.22 -2.85
N PHE A 335 -23.53 -12.75 -2.42
CA PHE A 335 -23.87 -12.92 -1.01
C PHE A 335 -22.88 -13.85 -0.30
N VAL A 336 -22.52 -14.99 -0.91
CA VAL A 336 -21.55 -15.93 -0.33
C VAL A 336 -20.17 -15.27 -0.17
N VAL A 337 -19.70 -14.53 -1.17
CA VAL A 337 -18.42 -13.79 -1.07
C VAL A 337 -18.48 -12.74 0.03
N SER A 338 -19.58 -12.01 0.16
CA SER A 338 -19.77 -11.02 1.22
C SER A 338 -19.76 -11.66 2.61
N CYS A 339 -20.36 -12.82 2.79
CA CYS A 339 -20.31 -13.60 4.02
C CYS A 339 -18.86 -14.07 4.34
N LEU A 340 -18.14 -14.56 3.33
CA LEU A 340 -16.73 -14.95 3.49
C LEU A 340 -15.87 -13.75 3.90
N CYS A 341 -16.06 -12.60 3.27
CA CYS A 341 -15.36 -11.36 3.64
C CYS A 341 -15.62 -10.99 5.11
N PHE A 342 -16.87 -11.06 5.56
CA PHE A 342 -17.25 -10.78 6.95
C PHE A 342 -16.52 -11.73 7.93
N TRP A 343 -16.60 -13.04 7.71
CA TRP A 343 -15.96 -14.03 8.59
C TRP A 343 -14.44 -13.91 8.62
N ILE A 344 -13.80 -13.67 7.49
CA ILE A 344 -12.36 -13.41 7.42
C ILE A 344 -12.01 -12.16 8.21
N SER A 345 -12.79 -11.09 8.07
CA SER A 345 -12.59 -9.83 8.78
C SER A 345 -12.69 -9.99 10.30
N VAL A 346 -13.71 -10.71 10.77
CA VAL A 346 -13.89 -11.04 12.20
C VAL A 346 -12.70 -11.87 12.72
N SER A 347 -12.27 -12.88 11.94
CA SER A 347 -11.14 -13.71 12.32
C SER A 347 -9.84 -12.92 12.45
N PHE A 348 -9.59 -11.97 11.54
CA PHE A 348 -8.43 -11.06 11.64
C PHE A 348 -8.51 -10.15 12.86
N LEU A 349 -9.68 -9.60 13.18
CA LEU A 349 -9.87 -8.76 14.35
C LEU A 349 -9.58 -9.54 15.64
N VAL A 350 -10.17 -10.73 15.76
CA VAL A 350 -9.98 -11.62 16.92
C VAL A 350 -8.50 -12.01 17.04
N TYR A 351 -7.87 -12.44 15.96
CA TYR A 351 -6.43 -12.76 15.96
C TYR A 351 -5.57 -11.56 16.39
N SER A 352 -5.89 -10.36 15.92
CA SER A 352 -5.15 -9.15 16.29
C SER A 352 -5.28 -8.86 17.78
N LEU A 353 -6.48 -8.97 18.35
CA LEU A 353 -6.70 -8.76 19.78
C LEU A 353 -5.93 -9.79 20.62
N PHE A 354 -6.00 -11.07 20.27
CA PHE A 354 -5.28 -12.13 21.01
C PHE A 354 -3.76 -12.01 20.93
N THR A 355 -3.21 -11.45 19.84
CA THR A 355 -1.76 -11.27 19.71
C THR A 355 -1.22 -10.01 20.37
N LEU A 356 -2.09 -9.09 20.77
CA LEU A 356 -1.74 -7.82 21.41
C LEU A 356 -1.96 -7.82 22.94
N CYS A 357 -2.75 -8.76 23.47
CA CYS A 357 -2.88 -9.07 24.90
C CYS A 357 -1.77 -9.98 25.36
#